data_d7beb0fdb69ac1208a8b6f44faab7dfd
#
_entry.id   d7beb0fdb69ac1208a8b6f44faab7dfd
#
_cell.length_a   1.000
_cell.length_b   1.000
_cell.length_c   1.000
_cell.angle_alpha   90.00
_cell.angle_beta   90.00
_cell.angle_gamma   90.00
#
_symmetry.space_group_name_H-M   'P 1'
#
loop_
_entity.id
_entity.type
_entity.pdbx_description
1 polymer ?
#
loop_
_entity_poly.entity_id
_entity_poly.type
_entity_poly.pdbx_seq_one_letter_code
_entity_poly.pdbx_strand_id
1 'polypeptide(L)'
;FMQIFFIRTIKEGYTGCPVIVRFIQLQTPTTQKAYAAVHKDYQVLAKSTSGGAFTAIADAVFAQDGIVYGVAMMDNMQVKHIRTSNKEEFAVLRSSKYLQSDTGNTYQMVEQDLKQGKTVLYSGTPCQIDGLRHFLGKPYERLYTVDIVCHGVGSQAYFDKYLDFARKRYGNIKTLRFRSKEYV
;
A
#
# COMPACT_ATOMS: atom_id res chain seq x y z
N PHE A 1 8.02 15.81 2.47
CA PHE A 1 8.38 14.84 1.42
C PHE A 1 7.10 14.31 0.80
N MET A 2 6.91 14.56 -0.48
CA MET A 2 5.75 14.18 -1.26
C MET A 2 5.96 12.76 -1.80
N GLN A 3 5.10 11.83 -1.45
CA GLN A 3 5.13 10.48 -2.00
C GLN A 3 4.29 10.49 -3.27
N ILE A 4 4.91 10.25 -4.41
CA ILE A 4 4.23 10.17 -5.70
C ILE A 4 3.71 8.75 -5.84
N PHE A 5 2.38 8.60 -5.86
CA PHE A 5 1.72 7.35 -6.19
C PHE A 5 1.29 7.41 -7.65
N PHE A 6 1.65 6.43 -8.44
CA PHE A 6 1.05 6.23 -9.75
C PHE A 6 -0.18 5.34 -9.57
N ILE A 7 -1.36 5.94 -9.65
CA ILE A 7 -2.60 5.17 -9.66
C ILE A 7 -2.91 4.89 -11.14
N ARG A 8 -2.66 3.65 -11.60
CA ARG A 8 -2.82 3.28 -13.00
C ARG A 8 -4.28 3.07 -13.46
N THR A 9 -5.25 3.12 -12.56
CA THR A 9 -6.66 3.01 -12.96
C THR A 9 -7.56 3.73 -11.95
N ILE A 10 -7.88 4.99 -12.21
CA ILE A 10 -9.11 5.59 -11.70
C ILE A 10 -9.97 5.86 -12.94
N LYS A 11 -11.13 5.18 -13.05
CA LYS A 11 -12.15 5.56 -14.02
C LYS A 11 -12.64 6.97 -13.68
N GLU A 12 -12.79 7.83 -14.68
CA GLU A 12 -13.41 9.14 -14.51
C GLU A 12 -14.81 8.94 -13.90
N GLY A 13 -15.10 9.63 -12.80
CA GLY A 13 -16.42 9.60 -12.18
C GLY A 13 -16.46 9.34 -10.66
N TYR A 14 -15.35 9.19 -9.97
CA TYR A 14 -15.34 8.97 -8.52
C TYR A 14 -15.45 10.30 -7.75
N THR A 15 -16.69 10.77 -7.52
CA THR A 15 -16.98 12.03 -6.79
C THR A 15 -17.02 11.86 -5.25
N GLY A 16 -16.81 10.66 -4.72
CA GLY A 16 -16.94 10.33 -3.30
C GLY A 16 -15.65 10.27 -2.48
N CYS A 17 -14.49 10.59 -3.04
CA CYS A 17 -13.24 10.49 -2.29
C CYS A 17 -13.09 11.66 -1.29
N PRO A 18 -12.88 11.40 0.03
CA PRO A 18 -12.71 12.44 1.05
C PRO A 18 -11.36 13.19 0.98
N VAL A 19 -10.59 13.01 -0.09
CA VAL A 19 -9.26 13.60 -0.26
C VAL A 19 -9.36 14.91 -1.00
N ILE A 20 -8.83 16.00 -0.41
CA ILE A 20 -8.55 17.22 -1.18
C ILE A 20 -7.31 16.95 -2.02
N VAL A 21 -7.51 16.80 -3.32
CA VAL A 21 -6.42 16.75 -4.28
C VAL A 21 -6.15 18.19 -4.75
N ARG A 22 -4.99 18.75 -4.39
CA ARG A 22 -4.47 19.91 -5.10
C ARG A 22 -3.86 19.42 -6.40
N PHE A 23 -4.53 19.69 -7.51
CA PHE A 23 -4.06 19.33 -8.84
C PHE A 23 -2.87 20.21 -9.22
N ILE A 24 -1.69 19.63 -9.30
CA ILE A 24 -0.58 20.20 -10.05
C ILE A 24 -0.56 19.41 -11.36
N GLN A 25 -1.12 19.99 -12.41
CA GLN A 25 -1.10 19.38 -13.73
C GLN A 25 0.30 19.57 -14.32
N LEU A 26 1.11 18.52 -14.23
CA LEU A 26 2.34 18.45 -15.01
C LEU A 26 1.94 18.09 -16.44
N GLN A 27 2.20 18.99 -17.39
CA GLN A 27 1.99 18.71 -18.81
C GLN A 27 3.02 17.68 -19.27
N THR A 28 2.61 16.43 -19.35
CA THR A 28 3.35 15.39 -20.05
C THR A 28 2.60 15.02 -21.32
N PRO A 29 3.28 14.64 -22.41
CA PRO A 29 2.62 14.30 -23.67
C PRO A 29 1.82 13.00 -23.62
N THR A 30 1.68 12.36 -22.46
CA THR A 30 0.91 11.15 -22.22
C THR A 30 -0.37 11.48 -21.46
N THR A 31 -1.40 10.66 -21.61
CA THR A 31 -2.71 10.78 -20.93
C THR A 31 -2.67 10.59 -19.40
N GLN A 32 -1.49 10.52 -18.80
CA GLN A 32 -1.31 10.35 -17.36
C GLN A 32 -1.51 11.69 -16.64
N LYS A 33 -2.36 11.67 -15.60
CA LYS A 33 -2.60 12.82 -14.72
C LYS A 33 -1.81 12.64 -13.43
N ALA A 34 -1.08 13.68 -12.99
CA ALA A 34 -0.38 13.69 -11.71
C ALA A 34 -1.17 14.51 -10.68
N TYR A 35 -1.27 13.97 -9.46
CA TYR A 35 -2.00 14.59 -8.37
C TYR A 35 -1.14 14.67 -7.12
N ALA A 36 -1.23 15.79 -6.39
CA ALA A 36 -0.76 15.87 -5.02
C ALA A 36 -1.95 15.72 -4.08
N ALA A 37 -1.88 14.78 -3.14
CA ALA A 37 -2.99 14.46 -2.25
C ALA A 37 -2.56 14.51 -0.78
N VAL A 38 -3.42 15.11 0.05
CA VAL A 38 -3.28 15.12 1.51
C VAL A 38 -4.62 14.75 2.10
N HIS A 39 -4.61 13.84 3.08
CA HIS A 39 -5.82 13.42 3.78
C HIS A 39 -6.40 14.56 4.60
N LYS A 40 -7.73 14.74 4.57
CA LYS A 40 -8.43 15.82 5.32
C LYS A 40 -8.39 15.60 6.82
N ASP A 41 -8.47 14.35 7.26
CA ASP A 41 -8.42 13.99 8.66
C ASP A 41 -6.99 14.07 9.18
N TYR A 42 -6.77 14.99 10.12
CA TYR A 42 -5.46 15.20 10.74
C TYR A 42 -4.96 13.96 11.51
N GLN A 43 -5.85 13.16 12.11
CA GLN A 43 -5.48 11.95 12.83
C GLN A 43 -4.93 10.88 11.89
N VAL A 44 -5.51 10.75 10.69
CA VAL A 44 -5.00 9.88 9.63
C VAL A 44 -3.66 10.40 9.12
N LEU A 45 -3.56 11.72 8.89
CA LEU A 45 -2.33 12.34 8.43
C LEU A 45 -1.18 12.17 9.42
N ALA A 46 -1.44 12.36 10.72
CA ALA A 46 -0.44 12.18 11.78
C ALA A 46 0.09 10.74 11.85
N LYS A 47 -0.77 9.75 11.60
CA LYS A 47 -0.41 8.32 11.58
C LYS A 47 0.14 7.85 10.22
N SER A 48 0.17 8.71 9.21
CA SER A 48 0.68 8.40 7.88
C SER A 48 2.10 8.89 7.71
N THR A 49 2.95 8.16 6.99
CA THR A 49 4.32 8.56 6.69
C THR A 49 4.38 9.77 5.75
N SER A 50 3.36 9.92 4.87
CA SER A 50 3.24 10.99 3.88
C SER A 50 1.83 11.60 3.93
N GLY A 51 1.23 11.94 2.80
CA GLY A 51 -0.08 12.58 2.70
C GLY A 51 -1.30 11.74 3.06
N GLY A 52 -1.15 10.45 3.37
CA GLY A 52 -2.28 9.58 3.75
C GLY A 52 -3.17 9.13 2.59
N ALA A 53 -2.73 9.30 1.34
CA ALA A 53 -3.51 8.94 0.16
C ALA A 53 -3.92 7.46 0.12
N PHE A 54 -3.04 6.55 0.53
CA PHE A 54 -3.35 5.11 0.59
C PHE A 54 -4.52 4.82 1.54
N THR A 55 -4.57 5.49 2.70
CA THR A 55 -5.70 5.35 3.64
C THR A 55 -6.99 5.86 3.01
N ALA A 56 -6.97 7.00 2.32
CA ALA A 56 -8.16 7.54 1.68
C ALA A 56 -8.72 6.62 0.58
N ILE A 57 -7.84 6.00 -0.21
CA ILE A 57 -8.24 5.03 -1.24
C ILE A 57 -8.82 3.77 -0.58
N ALA A 58 -8.18 3.28 0.49
CA ALA A 58 -8.68 2.13 1.25
C ALA A 58 -10.05 2.41 1.87
N ASP A 59 -10.25 3.59 2.46
CA ASP A 59 -11.54 4.01 3.02
C ASP A 59 -12.66 4.02 1.98
N ALA A 60 -12.36 4.44 0.75
CA ALA A 60 -13.32 4.41 -0.35
C ALA A 60 -13.68 2.97 -0.79
N VAL A 61 -12.74 2.03 -0.66
CA VAL A 61 -12.98 0.60 -0.93
C VAL A 61 -13.78 -0.03 0.19
N PHE A 62 -13.46 0.23 1.45
CA PHE A 62 -14.22 -0.27 2.60
C PHE A 62 -15.65 0.27 2.65
N ALA A 63 -15.90 1.49 2.17
CA ALA A 63 -17.26 2.03 2.04
C ALA A 63 -18.15 1.24 1.07
N GLN A 64 -17.57 0.35 0.28
CA GLN A 64 -18.25 -0.55 -0.67
C GLN A 64 -18.16 -2.03 -0.22
N ASP A 65 -17.95 -2.30 1.06
CA ASP A 65 -17.69 -3.64 1.60
C ASP A 65 -16.54 -4.37 0.85
N GLY A 66 -15.58 -3.58 0.37
CA GLY A 66 -14.45 -4.08 -0.39
C GLY A 66 -13.32 -4.58 0.48
N ILE A 67 -12.33 -5.15 -0.19
CA ILE A 67 -11.18 -5.81 0.42
C ILE A 67 -9.90 -5.05 0.04
N VAL A 68 -8.99 -4.89 0.99
CA VAL A 68 -7.70 -4.26 0.76
C VAL A 68 -6.58 -5.25 1.03
N TYR A 69 -5.70 -5.40 0.04
CA TYR A 69 -4.45 -6.15 0.16
C TYR A 69 -3.27 -5.19 0.20
N GLY A 70 -2.38 -5.42 1.12
CA GLY A 70 -1.18 -4.61 1.27
C GLY A 70 -0.16 -5.27 2.18
N VAL A 71 0.93 -4.57 2.42
CA VAL A 71 2.09 -5.11 3.11
C VAL A 71 2.04 -4.81 4.59
N ALA A 72 2.16 -5.85 5.43
CA ALA A 72 2.31 -5.76 6.87
C ALA A 72 3.66 -6.29 7.33
N MET A 73 4.15 -5.78 8.45
CA MET A 73 5.23 -6.39 9.20
C MET A 73 4.63 -7.28 10.27
N MET A 74 5.03 -8.56 10.26
CA MET A 74 4.57 -9.57 11.20
C MET A 74 5.39 -9.49 12.50
N ASP A 75 4.90 -10.11 13.57
CA ASP A 75 5.58 -10.12 14.88
C ASP A 75 7.00 -10.70 14.83
N ASN A 76 7.24 -11.64 13.92
CA ASN A 76 8.56 -12.22 13.68
C ASN A 76 9.46 -11.34 12.78
N MET A 77 9.06 -10.09 12.51
CA MET A 77 9.77 -9.14 11.63
C MET A 77 9.83 -9.55 10.15
N GLN A 78 9.05 -10.52 9.72
CA GLN A 78 8.85 -10.80 8.30
C GLN A 78 7.85 -9.84 7.68
N VAL A 79 8.06 -9.52 6.42
CA VAL A 79 7.18 -8.62 5.67
C VAL A 79 6.32 -9.44 4.70
N LYS A 80 5.00 -9.37 4.86
CA LYS A 80 4.06 -10.18 4.06
C LYS A 80 2.92 -9.33 3.52
N HIS A 81 2.40 -9.74 2.37
CA HIS A 81 1.09 -9.27 1.92
C HIS A 81 0.00 -9.95 2.73
N ILE A 82 -0.96 -9.17 3.18
CA ILE A 82 -2.13 -9.68 3.89
C ILE A 82 -3.41 -9.06 3.33
N ARG A 83 -4.51 -9.75 3.55
CA ARG A 83 -5.88 -9.34 3.25
C ARG A 83 -6.48 -8.63 4.45
N THR A 84 -7.16 -7.52 4.25
CA THR A 84 -7.90 -6.80 5.28
C THR A 84 -9.30 -6.45 4.78
N SER A 85 -10.29 -6.48 5.66
CA SER A 85 -11.70 -6.23 5.32
C SER A 85 -12.30 -5.02 6.04
N ASN A 86 -11.55 -4.40 6.93
CA ASN A 86 -12.00 -3.25 7.71
C ASN A 86 -10.84 -2.30 8.06
N LYS A 87 -11.18 -1.15 8.63
CA LYS A 87 -10.22 -0.07 8.97
C LYS A 87 -9.28 -0.43 10.11
N GLU A 88 -9.71 -1.25 11.03
CA GLU A 88 -8.94 -1.70 12.20
C GLU A 88 -7.79 -2.59 11.73
N GLU A 89 -8.10 -3.61 10.94
CA GLU A 89 -7.10 -4.49 10.31
C GLU A 89 -6.16 -3.73 9.37
N PHE A 90 -6.69 -2.76 8.62
CA PHE A 90 -5.91 -1.96 7.68
C PHE A 90 -4.79 -1.16 8.36
N ALA A 91 -4.89 -0.86 9.65
CA ALA A 91 -3.91 -0.02 10.34
C ALA A 91 -2.48 -0.52 10.22
N VAL A 92 -2.27 -1.85 10.16
CA VAL A 92 -0.93 -2.47 10.05
C VAL A 92 -0.33 -2.35 8.64
N LEU A 93 -1.15 -2.04 7.63
CA LEU A 93 -0.67 -1.83 6.25
C LEU A 93 -0.04 -0.45 6.04
N ARG A 94 -0.30 0.50 6.94
CA ARG A 94 0.28 1.84 6.86
C ARG A 94 1.79 1.79 7.02
N SER A 95 2.44 2.82 6.54
CA SER A 95 3.89 3.02 6.55
C SER A 95 4.66 2.12 5.58
N SER A 96 5.79 2.62 5.10
CA SER A 96 6.66 1.90 4.17
C SER A 96 7.45 0.82 4.88
N LYS A 97 7.56 -0.36 4.27
CA LYS A 97 8.43 -1.45 4.65
C LYS A 97 9.44 -1.64 3.51
N TYR A 98 10.71 -1.32 3.75
CA TYR A 98 11.76 -1.34 2.71
C TYR A 98 12.39 -2.74 2.56
N LEU A 99 11.54 -3.76 2.54
CA LEU A 99 11.90 -5.16 2.39
C LEU A 99 11.03 -5.82 1.32
N GLN A 100 11.57 -6.86 0.69
CA GLN A 100 10.78 -7.71 -0.19
C GLN A 100 9.70 -8.41 0.63
N SER A 101 8.44 -8.11 0.33
CA SER A 101 7.32 -8.79 0.96
C SER A 101 7.01 -10.13 0.27
N ASP A 102 6.71 -11.11 1.09
CA ASP A 102 6.16 -12.37 0.61
C ASP A 102 4.68 -12.17 0.23
N THR A 103 4.34 -12.45 -1.02
CA THR A 103 2.96 -12.37 -1.53
C THR A 103 2.13 -13.59 -1.15
N GLY A 104 2.78 -14.71 -0.80
CA GLY A 104 2.11 -15.95 -0.44
C GLY A 104 1.06 -16.37 -1.48
N ASN A 105 -0.14 -16.65 -1.00
CA ASN A 105 -1.29 -17.00 -1.83
C ASN A 105 -2.26 -15.83 -2.08
N THR A 106 -1.82 -14.58 -1.90
CA THR A 106 -2.73 -13.42 -2.00
C THR A 106 -3.30 -13.23 -3.40
N TYR A 107 -2.61 -13.64 -4.46
CA TYR A 107 -3.15 -13.56 -5.82
C TYR A 107 -4.36 -14.46 -6.02
N GLN A 108 -4.31 -15.69 -5.48
CA GLN A 108 -5.45 -16.61 -5.48
C GLN A 108 -6.62 -16.05 -4.66
N MET A 109 -6.33 -15.44 -3.50
CA MET A 109 -7.35 -14.82 -2.66
C MET A 109 -8.00 -13.61 -3.36
N VAL A 110 -7.22 -12.77 -4.05
CA VAL A 110 -7.73 -11.66 -4.87
C VAL A 110 -8.67 -12.19 -5.96
N GLU A 111 -8.28 -13.25 -6.66
CA GLU A 111 -9.13 -13.84 -7.69
C GLU A 111 -10.45 -14.34 -7.12
N GLN A 112 -10.41 -14.98 -5.95
CA GLN A 112 -11.62 -15.45 -5.25
C GLN A 112 -12.53 -14.29 -4.83
N ASP A 113 -11.99 -13.24 -4.20
CA ASP A 113 -12.76 -12.06 -3.80
C ASP A 113 -13.41 -11.38 -5.03
N LEU A 114 -12.67 -11.26 -6.13
CA LEU A 114 -13.19 -10.70 -7.38
C LEU A 114 -14.30 -11.56 -8.01
N LYS A 115 -14.16 -12.90 -7.98
CA LYS A 115 -15.20 -13.83 -8.44
C LYS A 115 -16.47 -13.77 -7.58
N GLN A 116 -16.33 -13.43 -6.29
CA GLN A 116 -17.44 -13.17 -5.37
C GLN A 116 -18.08 -11.78 -5.56
N GLY A 117 -17.59 -10.99 -6.52
CA GLY A 117 -18.10 -9.65 -6.80
C GLY A 117 -17.63 -8.58 -5.82
N LYS A 118 -16.61 -8.84 -5.00
CA LYS A 118 -16.03 -7.85 -4.09
C LYS A 118 -15.22 -6.80 -4.86
N THR A 119 -15.23 -5.57 -4.36
CA THR A 119 -14.28 -4.54 -4.78
C THR A 119 -12.95 -4.81 -4.08
N VAL A 120 -11.87 -4.87 -4.85
CA VAL A 120 -10.54 -5.22 -4.34
C VAL A 120 -9.55 -4.10 -4.63
N LEU A 121 -8.82 -3.67 -3.62
CA LEU A 121 -7.63 -2.83 -3.73
C LEU A 121 -6.40 -3.67 -3.44
N TYR A 122 -5.44 -3.72 -4.36
CA TYR A 122 -4.15 -4.36 -4.15
C TYR A 122 -3.02 -3.33 -4.25
N SER A 123 -2.21 -3.24 -3.20
CA SER A 123 -1.05 -2.34 -3.14
C SER A 123 0.24 -3.13 -3.07
N GLY A 124 1.23 -2.77 -3.88
CA GLY A 124 2.54 -3.44 -3.91
C GLY A 124 3.57 -2.67 -4.73
N THR A 125 4.70 -3.31 -4.98
CA THR A 125 5.69 -2.81 -5.94
C THR A 125 5.20 -3.04 -7.38
N PRO A 126 5.71 -2.31 -8.39
CA PRO A 126 5.28 -2.50 -9.78
C PRO A 126 5.37 -3.96 -10.26
N CYS A 127 6.44 -4.67 -9.91
CA CYS A 127 6.61 -6.08 -10.29
C CYS A 127 5.56 -7.00 -9.62
N GLN A 128 5.13 -6.69 -8.39
CA GLN A 128 4.06 -7.45 -7.72
C GLN A 128 2.69 -7.17 -8.34
N ILE A 129 2.43 -5.93 -8.73
CA ILE A 129 1.20 -5.56 -9.45
C ILE A 129 1.16 -6.23 -10.83
N ASP A 130 2.27 -6.22 -11.56
CA ASP A 130 2.35 -6.88 -12.86
C ASP A 130 2.21 -8.41 -12.70
N GLY A 131 2.83 -9.00 -11.66
CA GLY A 131 2.65 -10.42 -11.32
C GLY A 131 1.18 -10.78 -11.04
N LEU A 132 0.46 -9.97 -10.26
CA LEU A 132 -0.97 -10.15 -10.03
C LEU A 132 -1.77 -10.10 -11.33
N ARG A 133 -1.51 -9.10 -12.19
CA ARG A 133 -2.22 -8.96 -13.48
C ARG A 133 -1.99 -10.14 -14.40
N HIS A 134 -0.76 -10.63 -14.49
CA HIS A 134 -0.43 -11.82 -15.26
C HIS A 134 -1.11 -13.08 -14.70
N PHE A 135 -1.12 -13.23 -13.37
CA PHE A 135 -1.81 -14.33 -12.71
C PHE A 135 -3.33 -14.33 -13.02
N LEU A 136 -3.97 -13.17 -12.97
CA LEU A 136 -5.41 -13.04 -13.25
C LEU A 136 -5.76 -13.25 -14.73
N GLY A 137 -4.83 -13.03 -15.65
CA GLY A 137 -4.95 -13.27 -17.09
C GLY A 137 -5.98 -12.42 -17.84
N LYS A 138 -6.78 -11.63 -17.13
CA LYS A 138 -7.81 -10.75 -17.70
C LYS A 138 -8.06 -9.53 -16.82
N PRO A 139 -8.57 -8.42 -17.35
CA PRO A 139 -8.98 -7.28 -16.55
C PRO A 139 -10.23 -7.58 -15.73
N TYR A 140 -10.29 -7.04 -14.51
CA TYR A 140 -11.46 -7.05 -13.64
C TYR A 140 -11.88 -5.60 -13.34
N GLU A 141 -13.15 -5.29 -13.51
CA GLU A 141 -13.68 -3.93 -13.30
C GLU A 141 -13.57 -3.45 -11.85
N ARG A 142 -13.65 -4.38 -10.89
CA ARG A 142 -13.63 -4.13 -9.46
C ARG A 142 -12.24 -4.28 -8.84
N LEU A 143 -11.19 -4.43 -9.65
CA LEU A 143 -9.81 -4.45 -9.20
C LEU A 143 -9.16 -3.07 -9.35
N TYR A 144 -8.77 -2.50 -8.24
CA TYR A 144 -7.94 -1.30 -8.16
C TYR A 144 -6.53 -1.70 -7.75
N THR A 145 -5.53 -1.15 -8.40
CA THR A 145 -4.13 -1.42 -8.06
C THR A 145 -3.42 -0.11 -7.75
N VAL A 146 -2.63 -0.14 -6.69
CA VAL A 146 -1.76 0.98 -6.29
C VAL A 146 -0.34 0.47 -6.21
N ASP A 147 0.49 0.89 -7.16
CA ASP A 147 1.91 0.63 -7.12
C ASP A 147 2.68 1.80 -6.50
N ILE A 148 3.69 1.48 -5.73
CA ILE A 148 4.61 2.46 -5.15
C ILE A 148 5.77 2.71 -6.11
N VAL A 149 6.35 3.91 -6.07
CA VAL A 149 7.63 4.15 -6.75
C VAL A 149 8.71 3.30 -6.08
N CYS A 150 9.26 2.35 -6.82
CA CYS A 150 10.23 1.38 -6.31
C CYS A 150 11.58 1.56 -6.98
N HIS A 151 12.63 1.71 -6.17
CA HIS A 151 14.03 1.75 -6.60
C HIS A 151 14.81 0.48 -6.23
N GLY A 152 14.10 -0.54 -5.80
CA GLY A 152 14.64 -1.77 -5.25
C GLY A 152 14.21 -1.99 -3.80
N VAL A 153 14.38 -3.22 -3.33
CA VAL A 153 14.01 -3.65 -1.99
C VAL A 153 15.13 -4.51 -1.38
N GLY A 154 15.32 -4.38 -0.06
CA GLY A 154 16.22 -5.25 0.69
C GLY A 154 15.67 -6.67 0.80
N SER A 155 16.55 -7.68 0.83
CA SER A 155 16.14 -9.04 1.11
C SER A 155 15.88 -9.25 2.60
N GLN A 156 14.94 -10.15 2.92
CA GLN A 156 14.66 -10.55 4.30
C GLN A 156 15.92 -11.11 4.99
N ALA A 157 16.71 -11.94 4.29
CA ALA A 157 17.92 -12.54 4.83
C ALA A 157 19.00 -11.51 5.24
N TYR A 158 19.12 -10.41 4.50
CA TYR A 158 20.02 -9.32 4.90
C TYR A 158 19.49 -8.58 6.14
N PHE A 159 18.19 -8.36 6.18
CA PHE A 159 17.53 -7.70 7.30
C PHE A 159 17.61 -8.54 8.58
N ASP A 160 17.47 -9.86 8.49
CA ASP A 160 17.60 -10.77 9.61
C ASP A 160 18.99 -10.68 10.26
N LYS A 161 20.07 -10.61 9.43
CA LYS A 161 21.44 -10.37 9.95
C LYS A 161 21.56 -9.02 10.68
N TYR A 162 20.92 -7.98 10.16
CA TYR A 162 20.87 -6.68 10.83
C TYR A 162 20.12 -6.78 12.16
N LEU A 163 18.98 -7.48 12.21
CA LEU A 163 18.22 -7.69 13.43
C LEU A 163 19.03 -8.44 14.49
N ASP A 164 19.79 -9.45 14.10
CA ASP A 164 20.66 -10.22 15.01
C ASP A 164 21.77 -9.32 15.59
N PHE A 165 22.37 -8.49 14.75
CA PHE A 165 23.34 -7.48 15.22
C PHE A 165 22.69 -6.49 16.20
N ALA A 166 21.52 -5.96 15.84
CA ALA A 166 20.81 -4.98 16.65
C ALA A 166 20.34 -5.57 17.99
N ARG A 167 19.86 -6.81 18.00
CA ARG A 167 19.47 -7.52 19.22
C ARG A 167 20.65 -7.75 20.18
N LYS A 168 21.81 -8.09 19.64
CA LYS A 168 23.04 -8.25 20.44
C LYS A 168 23.47 -6.93 21.08
N ARG A 169 23.26 -5.80 20.42
CA ARG A 169 23.68 -4.47 20.88
C ARG A 169 22.68 -3.77 21.78
N TYR A 170 21.37 -3.91 21.49
CA TYR A 170 20.29 -3.12 22.10
C TYR A 170 19.28 -3.97 22.87
N GLY A 171 19.40 -5.29 22.86
CA GLY A 171 18.45 -6.20 23.50
C GLY A 171 17.25 -6.53 22.62
N ASN A 172 16.15 -6.93 23.24
CA ASN A 172 14.96 -7.39 22.52
C ASN A 172 14.26 -6.24 21.76
N ILE A 173 14.10 -6.39 20.46
CA ILE A 173 13.42 -5.43 19.58
C ILE A 173 11.95 -5.84 19.47
N LYS A 174 11.06 -5.05 20.04
CA LYS A 174 9.60 -5.29 19.99
C LYS A 174 8.94 -4.74 18.73
N THR A 175 9.38 -3.57 18.26
CA THR A 175 8.82 -2.89 17.10
C THR A 175 9.91 -2.22 16.27
N LEU A 176 9.70 -2.13 14.97
CA LEU A 176 10.59 -1.43 14.06
C LEU A 176 9.78 -0.56 13.08
N ARG A 177 10.23 0.66 12.90
CA ARG A 177 9.69 1.57 11.88
C ARG A 177 10.82 2.03 10.98
N PHE A 178 10.66 1.85 9.67
CA PHE A 178 11.65 2.32 8.68
C PHE A 178 11.67 3.85 8.51
N ARG A 179 10.59 4.52 8.90
CA ARG A 179 10.48 5.99 8.89
C ARG A 179 9.72 6.46 10.11
N SER A 180 10.24 7.49 10.77
CA SER A 180 9.57 8.20 11.86
C SER A 180 9.42 9.69 11.50
N LYS A 181 8.36 10.33 11.97
CA LYS A 181 8.18 11.79 11.92
C LYS A 181 8.65 12.48 13.19
N GLU A 182 9.07 11.72 14.21
CA GLU A 182 9.43 12.27 15.53
C GLU A 182 10.76 13.05 15.55
N TYR A 183 11.51 13.01 14.43
CA TYR A 183 12.83 13.66 14.31
C TYR A 183 12.90 14.63 13.11
N VAL A 184 11.76 15.23 12.71
CA VAL A 184 11.71 16.25 11.65
C VAL A 184 11.16 17.54 12.22
#